data_b26258ca107df01635b4f2d465e51d0f
#
_entry.id   b26258ca107df01635b4f2d465e51d0f
#
_cell.length_a   1.000
_cell.length_b   1.000
_cell.length_c   1.000
_cell.angle_alpha   90.00
_cell.angle_beta   90.00
_cell.angle_gamma   90.00
#
_symmetry.space_group_name_H-M   'P 1'
#
loop_
_entity.id
_entity.type
_entity.pdbx_description
1 polymer ?
#
loop_
_entity_poly.entity_id
_entity_poly.type
_entity_poly.pdbx_seq_one_letter_code
_entity_poly.pdbx_strand_id
1 'polypeptide(L)'
;MRRFFVTLALILLTPWSVMAQSAASDGAAILVADDLYITRDRVLVAQGNVEAFQGNTRLRAKAISYDDQTGLLSITGPIVLNDGAGAVILADTAELDQGLQNGLLRGARMVLNQQLQLAAAQIDRVDGRYSQLYKTAVTSCKICADGEVPLWQHRNWGLD
;
A
#
# COMPACT_ATOMS: atom_id res chain seq x y z
N MET A 1 9.65 13.42 -67.39
CA MET A 1 8.55 12.84 -66.59
C MET A 1 8.94 11.55 -65.84
N ARG A 2 9.98 10.83 -66.23
CA ARG A 2 10.40 9.54 -65.59
C ARG A 2 11.18 9.71 -64.27
N ARG A 3 11.69 10.87 -63.97
CA ARG A 3 12.45 11.17 -62.75
C ARG A 3 11.59 11.60 -61.55
N PHE A 4 10.35 12.06 -61.80
CA PHE A 4 9.43 12.43 -60.74
C PHE A 4 8.74 11.26 -60.06
N PHE A 5 8.58 10.13 -60.74
CA PHE A 5 7.95 8.93 -60.14
C PHE A 5 8.86 8.15 -59.20
N VAL A 6 10.17 8.28 -59.33
CA VAL A 6 11.13 7.57 -58.50
C VAL A 6 11.25 8.24 -57.11
N THR A 7 11.11 9.54 -57.04
CA THR A 7 11.17 10.28 -55.75
C THR A 7 9.90 10.14 -54.94
N LEU A 8 8.73 9.95 -55.57
CA LEU A 8 7.46 9.74 -54.87
C LEU A 8 7.37 8.35 -54.20
N ALA A 9 8.00 7.34 -54.81
CA ALA A 9 7.99 5.97 -54.28
C ALA A 9 8.89 5.78 -53.03
N LEU A 10 9.87 6.66 -52.80
CA LEU A 10 10.80 6.56 -51.68
C LEU A 10 10.24 7.13 -50.36
N ILE A 11 9.18 7.95 -50.42
CA ILE A 11 8.55 8.59 -49.24
C ILE A 11 7.58 7.60 -48.54
N LEU A 12 7.11 6.56 -49.20
CA LEU A 12 6.13 5.60 -48.65
C LEU A 12 6.76 4.47 -47.83
N LEU A 13 8.08 4.42 -47.65
CA LEU A 13 8.80 3.39 -46.93
C LEU A 13 9.35 3.84 -45.57
N THR A 14 8.80 4.92 -44.97
CA THR A 14 9.14 5.26 -43.60
C THR A 14 8.45 4.26 -42.66
N PRO A 15 9.20 3.42 -41.91
CA PRO A 15 8.58 2.59 -40.90
C PRO A 15 8.00 3.52 -39.82
N TRP A 16 6.70 3.48 -39.64
CA TRP A 16 6.07 4.05 -38.45
C TRP A 16 6.61 3.26 -37.27
N SER A 17 7.57 3.87 -36.57
CA SER A 17 7.99 3.36 -35.26
C SER A 17 6.78 3.41 -34.36
N VAL A 18 6.09 2.27 -34.22
CA VAL A 18 5.10 2.08 -33.18
C VAL A 18 5.91 2.14 -31.87
N MET A 19 5.86 3.30 -31.20
CA MET A 19 6.23 3.43 -29.81
C MET A 19 5.29 2.49 -29.06
N ALA A 20 5.74 1.28 -28.78
CA ALA A 20 5.14 0.44 -27.76
C ALA A 20 5.30 1.23 -26.46
N GLN A 21 4.26 2.00 -26.09
CA GLN A 21 4.10 2.49 -24.73
C GLN A 21 4.00 1.22 -23.88
N SER A 22 5.12 0.87 -23.24
CA SER A 22 5.06 0.03 -22.06
C SER A 22 4.14 0.80 -21.10
N ALA A 23 2.87 0.39 -21.04
CA ALA A 23 2.04 0.72 -19.91
C ALA A 23 2.89 0.32 -18.70
N ALA A 24 3.34 1.30 -17.92
CA ALA A 24 3.90 1.02 -16.62
C ALA A 24 2.82 0.18 -15.93
N SER A 25 3.02 -1.12 -15.84
CA SER A 25 2.20 -1.98 -15.01
C SER A 25 2.40 -1.40 -13.61
N ASP A 26 1.38 -0.73 -13.07
CA ASP A 26 1.28 -0.52 -11.63
C ASP A 26 1.62 -1.88 -11.03
N GLY A 27 2.77 -1.95 -10.33
CA GLY A 27 3.52 -3.17 -10.12
C GLY A 27 2.61 -4.33 -9.71
N ALA A 28 2.69 -5.43 -10.45
CA ALA A 28 1.91 -6.61 -10.16
C ALA A 28 2.05 -6.95 -8.67
N ALA A 29 0.94 -7.12 -7.98
CA ALA A 29 0.95 -7.54 -6.60
C ALA A 29 1.35 -9.01 -6.53
N ILE A 30 2.29 -9.34 -5.66
CA ILE A 30 2.72 -10.71 -5.37
C ILE A 30 2.20 -11.07 -3.99
N LEU A 31 1.49 -12.18 -3.88
CA LEU A 31 0.96 -12.71 -2.63
C LEU A 31 1.57 -14.09 -2.36
N VAL A 32 2.12 -14.26 -1.16
CA VAL A 32 2.68 -15.53 -0.65
C VAL A 32 1.96 -15.87 0.65
N ALA A 33 1.54 -17.11 0.82
CA ALA A 33 0.86 -17.60 2.02
C ALA A 33 1.08 -19.11 2.17
N ASP A 34 0.83 -19.66 3.36
CA ASP A 34 0.85 -21.11 3.58
C ASP A 34 -0.33 -21.77 2.86
N ASP A 35 -1.53 -21.16 2.95
CA ASP A 35 -2.76 -21.61 2.29
C ASP A 35 -3.37 -20.50 1.45
N LEU A 36 -3.78 -20.82 0.23
CA LEU A 36 -4.43 -19.92 -0.70
C LEU A 36 -5.60 -20.62 -1.40
N TYR A 37 -6.80 -20.06 -1.30
CA TYR A 37 -7.98 -20.61 -1.98
C TYR A 37 -8.98 -19.50 -2.35
N ILE A 38 -9.89 -19.84 -3.28
CA ILE A 38 -10.98 -18.97 -3.71
C ILE A 38 -12.29 -19.57 -3.24
N THR A 39 -13.11 -18.77 -2.57
CA THR A 39 -14.46 -19.17 -2.12
C THR A 39 -15.45 -19.19 -3.28
N ARG A 40 -16.66 -19.76 -3.04
CA ARG A 40 -17.75 -19.74 -4.03
C ARG A 40 -18.20 -18.31 -4.38
N ASP A 41 -18.08 -17.39 -3.45
CA ASP A 41 -18.44 -15.97 -3.62
C ASP A 41 -17.33 -15.15 -4.27
N ARG A 42 -16.32 -15.82 -4.86
CA ARG A 42 -15.17 -15.20 -5.56
C ARG A 42 -14.28 -14.37 -4.65
N VAL A 43 -14.25 -14.68 -3.37
CA VAL A 43 -13.30 -14.08 -2.43
C VAL A 43 -12.02 -14.91 -2.42
N LEU A 44 -10.89 -14.30 -2.73
CA LEU A 44 -9.58 -14.89 -2.56
C LEU A 44 -9.19 -14.82 -1.08
N VAL A 45 -8.82 -15.94 -0.48
CA VAL A 45 -8.40 -16.02 0.92
C VAL A 45 -7.00 -16.60 1.01
N ALA A 46 -6.11 -15.85 1.66
CA ALA A 46 -4.76 -16.26 1.99
C ALA A 46 -4.62 -16.36 3.51
N GLN A 47 -4.05 -17.45 4.00
CA GLN A 47 -3.89 -17.71 5.44
C GLN A 47 -2.51 -18.29 5.74
N GLY A 48 -1.99 -17.97 6.94
CA GLY A 48 -0.70 -18.43 7.43
C GLY A 48 0.48 -17.71 6.77
N ASN A 49 1.27 -17.02 7.56
CA ASN A 49 2.48 -16.30 7.13
C ASN A 49 2.31 -15.49 5.84
N VAL A 50 1.19 -14.76 5.74
CA VAL A 50 0.86 -14.03 4.51
C VAL A 50 1.82 -12.88 4.30
N GLU A 51 2.41 -12.80 3.11
CA GLU A 51 3.21 -11.67 2.65
C GLU A 51 2.69 -11.18 1.30
N ALA A 52 2.44 -9.88 1.20
CA ALA A 52 2.07 -9.23 -0.06
C ALA A 52 3.10 -8.15 -0.41
N PHE A 53 3.44 -8.09 -1.69
CA PHE A 53 4.40 -7.12 -2.23
C PHE A 53 3.75 -6.38 -3.39
N GLN A 54 3.84 -5.06 -3.38
CA GLN A 54 3.39 -4.21 -4.48
C GLN A 54 4.32 -3.00 -4.61
N GLY A 55 5.09 -2.96 -5.69
CA GLY A 55 6.15 -1.97 -5.83
C GLY A 55 7.14 -2.04 -4.66
N ASN A 56 7.29 -0.94 -3.92
CA ASN A 56 8.15 -0.86 -2.73
C ASN A 56 7.40 -1.16 -1.42
N THR A 57 6.09 -1.37 -1.49
CA THR A 57 5.25 -1.67 -0.32
C THR A 57 5.31 -3.16 -0.01
N ARG A 58 5.55 -3.50 1.25
CA ARG A 58 5.51 -4.85 1.78
C ARG A 58 4.53 -4.94 2.93
N LEU A 59 3.58 -5.85 2.82
CA LEU A 59 2.60 -6.16 3.84
C LEU A 59 2.84 -7.57 4.38
N ARG A 60 2.82 -7.74 5.70
CA ARG A 60 2.80 -9.04 6.37
C ARG A 60 1.57 -9.11 7.25
N ALA A 61 0.89 -10.25 7.25
CA ALA A 61 -0.32 -10.47 8.02
C ALA A 61 -0.53 -11.94 8.38
N LYS A 62 -1.49 -12.21 9.25
CA LYS A 62 -1.94 -13.58 9.55
C LYS A 62 -2.86 -14.12 8.47
N ALA A 63 -3.76 -13.27 7.97
CA ALA A 63 -4.68 -13.62 6.91
C ALA A 63 -5.06 -12.37 6.10
N ILE A 64 -5.31 -12.57 4.81
CA ILE A 64 -5.83 -11.56 3.88
C ILE A 64 -6.98 -12.20 3.11
N SER A 65 -8.09 -11.48 3.00
CA SER A 65 -9.17 -11.80 2.07
C SER A 65 -9.38 -10.64 1.09
N TYR A 66 -9.46 -10.96 -0.19
CA TYR A 66 -9.71 -10.02 -1.27
C TYR A 66 -11.04 -10.34 -1.93
N ASP A 67 -11.95 -9.40 -1.91
CA ASP A 67 -13.23 -9.47 -2.60
C ASP A 67 -13.12 -8.78 -3.96
N ASP A 68 -13.19 -9.57 -5.02
CA ASP A 68 -13.09 -9.12 -6.41
C ASP A 68 -14.26 -8.18 -6.81
N GLN A 69 -15.40 -8.27 -6.14
CA GLN A 69 -16.56 -7.44 -6.47
C GLN A 69 -16.45 -6.02 -5.91
N THR A 70 -15.88 -5.89 -4.72
CA THR A 70 -15.72 -4.60 -4.04
C THR A 70 -14.33 -4.00 -4.19
N GLY A 71 -13.35 -4.81 -4.59
CA GLY A 71 -11.95 -4.41 -4.66
C GLY A 71 -11.30 -4.20 -3.29
N LEU A 72 -11.94 -4.65 -2.21
CA LEU A 72 -11.48 -4.47 -0.85
C LEU A 72 -10.65 -5.65 -0.35
N LEU A 73 -9.56 -5.31 0.34
CA LEU A 73 -8.73 -6.23 1.11
C LEU A 73 -9.10 -6.12 2.59
N SER A 74 -9.57 -7.21 3.18
CA SER A 74 -9.74 -7.33 4.63
C SER A 74 -8.56 -8.10 5.20
N ILE A 75 -7.83 -7.49 6.13
CA ILE A 75 -6.55 -7.99 6.62
C ILE A 75 -6.66 -8.22 8.12
N THR A 76 -6.26 -9.41 8.56
CA THR A 76 -6.23 -9.80 9.98
C THR A 76 -4.79 -9.89 10.46
N GLY A 77 -4.51 -9.21 11.57
CA GLY A 77 -3.17 -9.10 12.13
C GLY A 77 -2.68 -10.26 12.97
N PRO A 78 -1.47 -10.11 13.49
CA PRO A 78 -0.68 -8.86 13.50
C PRO A 78 -0.24 -8.43 12.11
N ILE A 79 -0.51 -7.17 11.78
CA ILE A 79 -0.17 -6.57 10.48
C ILE A 79 1.13 -5.77 10.61
N VAL A 80 2.01 -5.91 9.63
CA VAL A 80 3.19 -5.06 9.44
C VAL A 80 3.17 -4.55 8.00
N LEU A 81 2.94 -3.26 7.82
CA LEU A 81 2.97 -2.59 6.52
C LEU A 81 4.19 -1.68 6.46
N ASN A 82 5.08 -1.93 5.52
CA ASN A 82 6.21 -1.07 5.18
C ASN A 82 5.92 -0.43 3.82
N ASP A 83 5.86 0.89 3.76
CA ASP A 83 5.52 1.62 2.54
C ASP A 83 6.72 1.87 1.61
N GLY A 84 7.92 1.46 2.02
CA GLY A 84 9.14 1.69 1.27
C GLY A 84 9.63 3.14 1.27
N ALA A 85 8.87 4.08 1.86
CA ALA A 85 9.19 5.51 1.95
C ALA A 85 9.68 5.94 3.35
N GLY A 86 9.84 4.97 4.27
CA GLY A 86 10.34 5.20 5.62
C GLY A 86 9.28 5.12 6.72
N ALA A 87 8.03 4.80 6.38
CA ALA A 87 7.00 4.51 7.35
C ALA A 87 6.80 2.99 7.54
N VAL A 88 6.74 2.57 8.80
CA VAL A 88 6.32 1.23 9.18
C VAL A 88 5.06 1.34 10.02
N ILE A 89 4.00 0.69 9.58
CA ILE A 89 2.71 0.66 10.26
C ILE A 89 2.46 -0.75 10.78
N LEU A 90 2.17 -0.84 12.07
CA LEU A 90 1.70 -2.04 12.74
C LEU A 90 0.21 -1.87 13.01
N ALA A 91 -0.60 -2.90 12.84
CA ALA A 91 -2.03 -2.83 13.14
C ALA A 91 -2.60 -4.20 13.54
N ASP A 92 -3.76 -4.18 14.19
CA ASP A 92 -4.48 -5.40 14.55
C ASP A 92 -5.35 -5.87 13.38
N THR A 93 -6.04 -4.95 12.72
CA THR A 93 -6.86 -5.22 11.53
C THR A 93 -6.76 -4.07 10.55
N ALA A 94 -6.99 -4.35 9.26
CA ALA A 94 -7.08 -3.33 8.24
C ALA A 94 -8.10 -3.70 7.16
N GLU A 95 -8.69 -2.67 6.57
CA GLU A 95 -9.51 -2.71 5.36
C GLU A 95 -8.90 -1.73 4.38
N LEU A 96 -8.27 -2.23 3.32
CA LEU A 96 -7.53 -1.43 2.35
C LEU A 96 -8.03 -1.68 0.93
N ASP A 97 -7.76 -0.74 0.03
CA ASP A 97 -7.93 -0.95 -1.40
C ASP A 97 -6.85 -1.91 -1.95
N GLN A 98 -7.04 -2.35 -3.18
CA GLN A 98 -6.09 -3.24 -3.87
C GLN A 98 -4.69 -2.62 -4.00
N GLY A 99 -4.59 -1.29 -4.07
CA GLY A 99 -3.33 -0.54 -4.15
C GLY A 99 -2.62 -0.37 -2.81
N LEU A 100 -3.21 -0.81 -1.70
CA LEU A 100 -2.75 -0.57 -0.33
C LEU A 100 -2.56 0.92 0.00
N GLN A 101 -3.20 1.80 -0.78
CA GLN A 101 -3.04 3.25 -0.68
C GLN A 101 -4.14 3.91 0.12
N ASN A 102 -5.36 3.35 0.08
CA ASN A 102 -6.51 3.88 0.77
C ASN A 102 -7.12 2.85 1.70
N GLY A 103 -7.66 3.31 2.82
CA GLY A 103 -8.43 2.49 3.73
C GLY A 103 -8.14 2.75 5.20
N LEU A 104 -8.57 1.83 6.03
CA LEU A 104 -8.67 1.96 7.46
C LEU A 104 -7.84 0.90 8.17
N LEU A 105 -7.01 1.34 9.13
CA LEU A 105 -6.27 0.45 10.03
C LEU A 105 -6.72 0.71 11.48
N ARG A 106 -6.88 -0.36 12.25
CA ARG A 106 -7.30 -0.30 13.66
C ARG A 106 -6.24 -0.87 14.58
N GLY A 107 -6.15 -0.32 15.80
CA GLY A 107 -5.12 -0.69 16.78
C GLY A 107 -3.72 -0.39 16.25
N ALA A 108 -3.55 0.76 15.59
CA ALA A 108 -2.39 1.02 14.77
C ALA A 108 -1.27 1.73 15.53
N ARG A 109 -0.05 1.38 15.16
CA ARG A 109 1.19 2.08 15.55
C ARG A 109 1.97 2.38 14.28
N MET A 110 2.49 3.59 14.19
CA MET A 110 3.29 4.02 13.04
C MET A 110 4.66 4.49 13.53
N VAL A 111 5.69 4.07 12.84
CA VAL A 111 7.07 4.55 13.04
C VAL A 111 7.51 5.25 11.77
N LEU A 112 7.84 6.54 11.90
CA LEU A 112 8.30 7.37 10.80
C LEU A 112 9.81 7.63 10.94
N ASN A 113 10.55 7.34 9.87
CA ASN A 113 12.00 7.59 9.79
C ASN A 113 12.79 7.09 11.02
N GLN A 114 12.33 5.98 11.61
CA GLN A 114 12.93 5.34 12.78
C GLN A 114 13.04 6.24 14.05
N GLN A 115 12.40 7.39 14.07
CA GLN A 115 12.51 8.35 15.16
C GLN A 115 11.16 8.73 15.78
N LEU A 116 10.14 8.99 14.95
CA LEU A 116 8.83 9.40 15.44
C LEU A 116 7.92 8.19 15.53
N GLN A 117 7.41 7.92 16.72
CA GLN A 117 6.46 6.84 16.98
C GLN A 117 5.08 7.42 17.28
N LEU A 118 4.07 6.89 16.61
CA LEU A 118 2.68 7.26 16.80
C LEU A 118 1.89 6.00 17.14
N ALA A 119 0.98 6.10 18.11
CA ALA A 119 0.00 5.06 18.39
C ALA A 119 -1.38 5.67 18.22
N ALA A 120 -2.27 5.00 17.50
CA ALA A 120 -3.62 5.46 17.23
C ALA A 120 -4.64 4.33 17.36
N ALA A 121 -5.84 4.64 17.85
CA ALA A 121 -6.94 3.68 17.82
C ALA A 121 -7.31 3.34 16.37
N GLN A 122 -7.18 4.33 15.47
CA GLN A 122 -7.50 4.20 14.05
C GLN A 122 -6.58 5.10 13.23
N ILE A 123 -6.19 4.61 12.06
CA ILE A 123 -5.50 5.37 11.00
C ILE A 123 -6.31 5.23 9.71
N ASP A 124 -6.74 6.35 9.15
CA ASP A 124 -7.30 6.43 7.81
C ASP A 124 -6.19 6.81 6.84
N ARG A 125 -5.93 5.95 5.87
CA ARG A 125 -4.91 6.13 4.85
C ARG A 125 -5.54 6.66 3.55
N VAL A 126 -4.97 7.70 2.98
CA VAL A 126 -5.45 8.33 1.74
C VAL A 126 -4.28 8.52 0.77
N ASP A 127 -4.43 8.00 -0.45
CA ASP A 127 -3.46 8.09 -1.55
C ASP A 127 -2.04 7.61 -1.19
N GLY A 128 -1.92 6.75 -0.20
CA GLY A 128 -0.63 6.25 0.29
C GLY A 128 0.28 7.31 0.91
N ARG A 129 -0.10 8.59 0.84
CA ARG A 129 0.72 9.74 1.28
C ARG A 129 0.22 10.41 2.53
N TYR A 130 -1.10 10.40 2.74
CA TYR A 130 -1.72 11.05 3.89
C TYR A 130 -2.25 9.99 4.84
N SER A 131 -2.13 10.27 6.14
CA SER A 131 -2.69 9.42 7.19
C SER A 131 -3.35 10.30 8.22
N GLN A 132 -4.65 10.11 8.43
CA GLN A 132 -5.40 10.76 9.50
C GLN A 132 -5.49 9.80 10.68
N LEU A 133 -5.11 10.27 11.86
CA LEU A 133 -5.02 9.46 13.05
C LEU A 133 -6.04 9.90 14.10
N TYR A 134 -6.73 8.94 14.71
CA TYR A 134 -7.72 9.17 15.76
C TYR A 134 -7.26 8.61 17.09
N LYS A 135 -7.48 9.37 18.19
CA LYS A 135 -7.06 9.02 19.55
C LYS A 135 -5.59 8.66 19.60
N THR A 136 -4.75 9.64 19.26
CA THR A 136 -3.34 9.41 18.97
C THR A 136 -2.46 9.83 20.14
N ALA A 137 -1.45 9.03 20.42
CA ALA A 137 -0.29 9.37 21.23
C ALA A 137 0.95 9.44 20.33
N VAL A 138 1.79 10.43 20.49
CA VAL A 138 3.00 10.65 19.70
C VAL A 138 4.20 10.78 20.62
N THR A 139 5.32 10.15 20.26
CA THR A 139 6.59 10.28 20.95
C THR A 139 7.76 10.31 19.97
N SER A 140 8.73 11.16 20.23
CA SER A 140 9.99 11.22 19.50
C SER A 140 11.15 10.58 20.29
N CYS A 141 10.87 10.05 21.47
CA CYS A 141 11.92 9.42 22.28
C CYS A 141 12.34 8.07 21.69
N LYS A 142 13.63 7.88 21.47
CA LYS A 142 14.22 6.55 21.56
C LYS A 142 13.85 6.03 22.92
N ILE A 143 13.40 4.76 23.03
CA ILE A 143 13.05 4.12 24.29
C ILE A 143 14.02 4.58 25.36
N CYS A 144 13.53 5.47 26.27
CA CYS A 144 14.39 6.04 27.28
C CYS A 144 14.81 4.90 28.21
N ALA A 145 16.12 4.71 28.38
CA ALA A 145 16.68 3.66 29.24
C ALA A 145 16.20 3.75 30.69
N ASP A 146 15.56 4.86 31.06
CA ASP A 146 15.16 5.18 32.43
C ASP A 146 13.63 5.08 32.69
N GLY A 147 12.87 4.49 31.75
CA GLY A 147 11.45 4.19 31.95
C GLY A 147 10.49 5.38 31.92
N GLU A 148 10.97 6.58 31.71
CA GLU A 148 10.09 7.75 31.54
C GLU A 148 9.73 7.96 30.07
N VAL A 149 8.44 7.85 29.78
CA VAL A 149 7.87 8.11 28.46
C VAL A 149 7.28 9.51 28.45
N PRO A 150 7.85 10.49 27.78
CA PRO A 150 7.18 11.75 27.55
C PRO A 150 6.04 11.52 26.55
N LEU A 151 4.85 11.37 27.08
CA LEU A 151 3.61 11.18 26.33
C LEU A 151 2.99 12.55 26.01
N TRP A 152 3.02 12.96 24.76
CA TRP A 152 2.12 13.99 24.25
C TRP A 152 0.80 13.33 23.88
N GLN A 153 -0.21 13.43 24.77
CA GLN A 153 -1.55 12.92 24.47
C GLN A 153 -2.35 14.01 23.76
N HIS A 154 -2.73 13.77 22.52
CA HIS A 154 -3.73 14.57 21.81
C HIS A 154 -5.10 13.89 21.93
N ARG A 155 -5.97 14.50 22.73
CA ARG A 155 -7.36 14.07 22.90
C ARG A 155 -8.24 14.94 22.01
N ASN A 156 -8.70 14.39 20.88
CA ASN A 156 -9.65 15.00 19.94
C ASN A 156 -9.27 16.37 19.36
N TRP A 157 -8.73 16.37 18.14
CA TRP A 157 -8.96 17.48 17.24
C TRP A 157 -10.09 17.08 16.31
N GLY A 158 -11.34 17.45 16.68
CA GLY A 158 -12.40 17.60 15.71
C GLY A 158 -12.06 18.84 14.90
N LEU A 159 -11.85 18.69 13.62
CA LEU A 159 -12.00 19.78 12.69
C LEU A 159 -13.50 19.83 12.37
N ASP A 160 -14.19 20.83 12.94
CA ASP A 160 -15.50 21.29 12.48
C ASP A 160 -15.37 21.90 11.08
#